data_54541a8365883d1f7fa2dd17dbf6c17d
#
_entry.id   54541a8365883d1f7fa2dd17dbf6c17d
#
_cell.length_a   1.000
_cell.length_b   1.000
_cell.length_c   1.000
_cell.angle_alpha   90.00
_cell.angle_beta   90.00
_cell.angle_gamma   90.00
#
_symmetry.space_group_name_H-M   'P 1'
#
loop_
_entity.id
_entity.type
_entity.pdbx_description
1 polymer ?
#
loop_
_entity_poly.entity_id
_entity_poly.type
_entity_poly.pdbx_seq_one_letter_code
_entity_poly.pdbx_strand_id
1 'polypeptide(L)'
;MKPELYACAYAAEFPAQALLRLRPDLQSEAVAVLAGSAEQQTVCALNQKARLRGAVPGMTRLEADGLAGLTLLLRSIAGEAAARAVFHECAAQFSPRIEEASDATACGIVLDITGTERLFGLPGQLAQRLCSALAASGFRASIAVSANYHAARMKAAGARGITVIPEGQEAAALANLPVAALGPTGEHAETFALWGIRTLGELATLPAAELVARLGSQARTWSALARGAAPHVFQPIEPAFCLEEFCEFETPLEQMDSLLFIGGRMIECLVARAAARALSLATLTVRMQLEGGAVHERSIRPALPSTDRKFLLKLLQLEIAAHPPQAAIAALTVAAEAGQSNQVQFGLFTPQTPEPSRLDVTLARLKALVGEDRVGSPLLEDSNRAESFRMESFHAGVKPSAPLSHPPRMAMRRVRPPAHVQVVLHSMKPSAFRDLENRFEIAAAYGPWRTSGCWWSCDAWDREEWDVLAIPADGAPVACLLTCNRERNAWQLEAFYD
;
A
#
# COMPACT_ATOMS: atom_id res chain seq x y z
N MET A 1 12.00 39.18 -16.48
CA MET A 1 11.42 38.05 -15.72
C MET A 1 10.48 37.35 -16.66
N LYS A 2 10.46 36.00 -16.68
CA LYS A 2 9.39 35.28 -17.40
C LYS A 2 8.08 35.60 -16.70
N PRO A 3 6.97 35.74 -17.44
CA PRO A 3 5.66 35.91 -16.82
C PRO A 3 5.35 34.68 -15.94
N GLU A 4 4.75 34.92 -14.79
CA GLU A 4 4.26 33.86 -13.91
C GLU A 4 3.18 33.06 -14.63
N LEU A 5 3.14 31.75 -14.42
CA LEU A 5 2.16 30.89 -15.05
C LEU A 5 1.68 29.85 -14.05
N TYR A 6 0.37 29.77 -13.89
CA TYR A 6 -0.29 28.90 -12.92
C TYR A 6 -1.21 27.89 -13.60
N ALA A 7 -1.17 26.66 -13.12
CA ALA A 7 -2.13 25.62 -13.50
C ALA A 7 -2.94 25.23 -12.26
N CYS A 8 -4.27 25.34 -12.34
CA CYS A 8 -5.15 24.86 -11.28
C CYS A 8 -5.80 23.56 -11.69
N ALA A 9 -5.68 22.52 -10.84
CA ALA A 9 -6.49 21.32 -10.91
C ALA A 9 -7.57 21.36 -9.85
N TYR A 10 -8.83 21.12 -10.27
CA TYR A 10 -9.98 21.22 -9.38
C TYR A 10 -10.90 20.01 -9.56
N ALA A 11 -11.09 19.25 -8.49
CA ALA A 11 -11.99 18.10 -8.41
C ALA A 11 -13.23 18.48 -7.61
N ALA A 12 -14.31 18.78 -8.32
CA ALA A 12 -15.63 19.02 -7.72
C ALA A 12 -16.21 17.72 -7.14
N GLU A 13 -17.19 17.84 -6.22
CA GLU A 13 -17.87 16.70 -5.60
C GLU A 13 -16.84 15.70 -4.99
N PHE A 14 -15.81 16.25 -4.36
CA PHE A 14 -14.66 15.48 -3.88
C PHE A 14 -15.03 14.38 -2.88
N PRO A 15 -15.97 14.56 -1.94
CA PRO A 15 -16.42 13.47 -1.06
C PRO A 15 -16.91 12.24 -1.83
N ALA A 16 -17.66 12.45 -2.92
CA ALA A 16 -18.11 11.35 -3.77
C ALA A 16 -16.95 10.72 -4.56
N GLN A 17 -16.02 11.52 -5.06
CA GLN A 17 -14.85 11.01 -5.79
C GLN A 17 -13.92 10.21 -4.87
N ALA A 18 -13.69 10.66 -3.63
CA ALA A 18 -12.86 10.00 -2.64
C ALA A 18 -13.36 8.58 -2.33
N LEU A 19 -14.67 8.41 -2.17
CA LEU A 19 -15.28 7.11 -1.94
C LEU A 19 -15.27 6.21 -3.18
N LEU A 20 -15.63 6.76 -4.35
CA LEU A 20 -15.82 5.98 -5.58
C LEU A 20 -14.50 5.56 -6.26
N ARG A 21 -13.38 6.25 -6.00
CA ARG A 21 -12.10 5.94 -6.66
C ARG A 21 -11.57 4.53 -6.39
N LEU A 22 -11.83 4.01 -5.19
CA LEU A 22 -11.43 2.68 -4.74
C LEU A 22 -12.56 1.65 -4.83
N ARG A 23 -13.76 2.05 -5.26
CA ARG A 23 -14.97 1.23 -5.35
C ARG A 23 -15.48 1.14 -6.80
N PRO A 24 -14.79 0.34 -7.67
CA PRO A 24 -15.21 0.20 -9.06
C PRO A 24 -16.63 -0.38 -9.21
N ASP A 25 -17.09 -1.18 -8.24
CA ASP A 25 -18.44 -1.72 -8.13
C ASP A 25 -19.50 -0.61 -8.12
N LEU A 26 -19.26 0.48 -7.40
CA LEU A 26 -20.19 1.60 -7.27
C LEU A 26 -20.06 2.66 -8.38
N GLN A 27 -19.04 2.61 -9.22
CA GLN A 27 -18.85 3.58 -10.30
C GLN A 27 -19.98 3.54 -11.34
N SER A 28 -20.66 2.40 -11.48
CA SER A 28 -21.81 2.25 -12.36
C SER A 28 -23.12 2.74 -11.76
N GLU A 29 -23.18 2.99 -10.47
CA GLU A 29 -24.38 3.39 -9.74
C GLU A 29 -24.58 4.91 -9.66
N ALA A 30 -25.80 5.33 -9.34
CA ALA A 30 -26.12 6.68 -8.96
C ALA A 30 -25.84 6.84 -7.46
N VAL A 31 -24.82 7.61 -7.10
CA VAL A 31 -24.34 7.71 -5.71
C VAL A 31 -24.47 9.15 -5.23
N ALA A 32 -25.04 9.32 -4.04
CA ALA A 32 -25.03 10.58 -3.27
C ALA A 32 -24.40 10.34 -1.90
N VAL A 33 -23.63 11.33 -1.42
CA VAL A 33 -22.91 11.29 -0.16
C VAL A 33 -23.62 12.18 0.85
N LEU A 34 -23.92 11.61 2.01
CA LEU A 34 -24.59 12.27 3.11
C LEU A 34 -23.56 12.80 4.14
N ALA A 35 -23.77 14.02 4.60
CA ALA A 35 -23.02 14.60 5.71
C ALA A 35 -23.97 15.15 6.78
N GLY A 36 -23.50 15.24 8.02
CA GLY A 36 -24.26 15.73 9.16
C GLY A 36 -24.45 14.65 10.24
N SER A 37 -25.12 15.02 11.33
CA SER A 37 -25.50 14.08 12.39
C SER A 37 -26.56 13.10 11.90
N ALA A 38 -26.72 11.96 12.57
CA ALA A 38 -27.68 10.94 12.19
C ALA A 38 -29.12 11.46 11.99
N GLU A 39 -29.50 12.51 12.73
CA GLU A 39 -30.83 13.12 12.67
C GLU A 39 -30.97 14.20 11.57
N GLN A 40 -29.85 14.77 11.11
CA GLN A 40 -29.84 15.89 10.16
C GLN A 40 -28.86 15.65 9.01
N GLN A 41 -28.98 14.49 8.38
CA GLN A 41 -28.16 14.15 7.24
C GLN A 41 -28.68 14.83 5.98
N THR A 42 -27.78 15.50 5.26
CA THR A 42 -28.07 16.11 3.95
C THR A 42 -27.03 15.66 2.91
N VAL A 43 -27.46 15.67 1.65
CA VAL A 43 -26.57 15.38 0.52
C VAL A 43 -25.53 16.49 0.40
N CYS A 44 -24.25 16.16 0.60
CA CYS A 44 -23.13 17.10 0.46
C CYS A 44 -22.40 16.98 -0.88
N ALA A 45 -22.41 15.79 -1.49
CA ALA A 45 -21.77 15.53 -2.79
C ALA A 45 -22.51 14.41 -3.52
N LEU A 46 -22.40 14.39 -4.85
CA LEU A 46 -23.09 13.40 -5.67
C LEU A 46 -22.37 13.17 -7.00
N ASN A 47 -22.51 11.99 -7.58
CA ASN A 47 -21.99 11.75 -8.93
C ASN A 47 -22.98 12.24 -10.01
N GLN A 48 -22.51 12.27 -11.26
CA GLN A 48 -23.34 12.72 -12.37
C GLN A 48 -24.61 11.87 -12.55
N LYS A 49 -24.56 10.57 -12.26
CA LYS A 49 -25.71 9.67 -12.39
C LYS A 49 -26.81 9.98 -11.35
N ALA A 50 -26.41 10.32 -10.11
CA ALA A 50 -27.33 10.77 -9.08
C ALA A 50 -28.00 12.11 -9.47
N ARG A 51 -27.23 13.03 -10.05
CA ARG A 51 -27.76 14.31 -10.56
C ARG A 51 -28.79 14.11 -11.67
N LEU A 52 -28.55 13.15 -12.57
CA LEU A 52 -29.52 12.82 -13.63
C LEU A 52 -30.81 12.15 -13.09
N ARG A 53 -30.77 11.61 -11.89
CA ARG A 53 -31.95 11.06 -11.19
C ARG A 53 -32.68 12.10 -10.34
N GLY A 54 -32.23 13.35 -10.38
CA GLY A 54 -32.88 14.44 -9.67
C GLY A 54 -32.31 14.75 -8.29
N ALA A 55 -31.23 14.03 -7.86
CA ALA A 55 -30.56 14.36 -6.61
C ALA A 55 -29.84 15.71 -6.72
N VAL A 56 -29.97 16.56 -5.69
CA VAL A 56 -29.29 17.84 -5.58
C VAL A 56 -28.64 18.02 -4.22
N PRO A 57 -27.53 18.77 -4.12
CA PRO A 57 -26.92 19.09 -2.83
C PRO A 57 -27.92 19.81 -1.91
N GLY A 58 -27.85 19.48 -0.61
CA GLY A 58 -28.76 20.04 0.39
C GLY A 58 -30.06 19.25 0.61
N MET A 59 -30.38 18.28 -0.25
CA MET A 59 -31.50 17.35 0.02
C MET A 59 -31.27 16.59 1.33
N THR A 60 -32.35 16.46 2.10
CA THR A 60 -32.38 15.60 3.29
C THR A 60 -32.26 14.13 2.92
N ARG A 61 -31.82 13.29 3.85
CA ARG A 61 -31.78 11.85 3.66
C ARG A 61 -33.12 11.27 3.21
N LEU A 62 -34.22 11.73 3.82
CA LEU A 62 -35.57 11.24 3.50
C LEU A 62 -35.97 11.58 2.05
N GLU A 63 -35.66 12.78 1.59
CA GLU A 63 -35.92 13.18 0.18
C GLU A 63 -35.06 12.36 -0.79
N ALA A 64 -33.80 12.10 -0.44
CA ALA A 64 -32.89 11.30 -1.24
C ALA A 64 -33.29 9.81 -1.30
N ASP A 65 -33.73 9.24 -0.19
CA ASP A 65 -34.27 7.86 -0.12
C ASP A 65 -35.51 7.66 -1.01
N GLY A 66 -36.27 8.75 -1.24
CA GLY A 66 -37.42 8.72 -2.14
C GLY A 66 -37.05 8.61 -3.63
N LEU A 67 -35.78 8.80 -4.00
CA LEU A 67 -35.31 8.70 -5.39
C LEU A 67 -34.94 7.23 -5.72
N ALA A 68 -35.71 6.59 -6.61
CA ALA A 68 -35.49 5.20 -6.97
C ALA A 68 -34.09 4.93 -7.55
N GLY A 69 -33.40 3.94 -6.99
CA GLY A 69 -32.10 3.47 -7.45
C GLY A 69 -30.95 4.45 -7.16
N LEU A 70 -31.08 5.28 -6.15
CA LEU A 70 -30.01 6.10 -5.61
C LEU A 70 -29.32 5.35 -4.45
N THR A 71 -28.02 5.19 -4.54
CA THR A 71 -27.20 4.63 -3.47
C THR A 71 -26.71 5.77 -2.59
N LEU A 72 -27.03 5.71 -1.29
CA LEU A 72 -26.61 6.73 -0.31
C LEU A 72 -25.39 6.20 0.46
N LEU A 73 -24.33 6.98 0.51
CA LEU A 73 -23.11 6.68 1.26
C LEU A 73 -22.88 7.76 2.32
N LEU A 74 -22.27 7.39 3.44
CA LEU A 74 -21.87 8.36 4.46
C LEU A 74 -20.53 9.01 4.07
N ARG A 75 -20.38 10.29 4.41
CA ARG A 75 -19.14 11.02 4.20
C ARG A 75 -18.02 10.46 5.07
N SER A 76 -16.88 10.10 4.47
CA SER A 76 -15.68 9.64 5.17
C SER A 76 -14.61 10.73 5.14
N ILE A 77 -14.42 11.42 6.26
CA ILE A 77 -13.38 12.46 6.39
C ILE A 77 -11.98 11.85 6.27
N ALA A 78 -11.77 10.65 6.84
CA ALA A 78 -10.50 9.93 6.71
C ALA A 78 -10.21 9.53 5.25
N GLY A 79 -11.24 9.03 4.54
CA GLY A 79 -11.15 8.73 3.11
C GLY A 79 -10.84 9.96 2.25
N GLU A 80 -11.46 11.11 2.56
CA GLU A 80 -11.15 12.38 1.88
C GLU A 80 -9.72 12.85 2.15
N ALA A 81 -9.24 12.73 3.40
CA ALA A 81 -7.86 13.12 3.74
C ALA A 81 -6.84 12.26 2.98
N ALA A 82 -7.04 10.94 2.95
CA ALA A 82 -6.20 10.02 2.17
C ALA A 82 -6.25 10.34 0.67
N ALA A 83 -7.46 10.54 0.12
CA ALA A 83 -7.63 10.90 -1.29
C ALA A 83 -6.99 12.25 -1.65
N ARG A 84 -7.06 13.25 -0.76
CA ARG A 84 -6.44 14.57 -0.92
C ARG A 84 -4.92 14.46 -0.97
N ALA A 85 -4.31 13.65 -0.10
CA ALA A 85 -2.87 13.40 -0.13
C ALA A 85 -2.42 12.83 -1.48
N VAL A 86 -3.18 11.88 -2.04
CA VAL A 86 -2.92 11.33 -3.39
C VAL A 86 -3.07 12.39 -4.48
N PHE A 87 -4.10 13.24 -4.39
CA PHE A 87 -4.34 14.31 -5.36
C PHE A 87 -3.19 15.31 -5.38
N HIS A 88 -2.72 15.75 -4.21
CA HIS A 88 -1.57 16.65 -4.06
C HIS A 88 -0.28 16.00 -4.54
N GLU A 89 -0.05 14.73 -4.24
CA GLU A 89 1.12 14.00 -4.71
C GLU A 89 1.18 13.91 -6.24
N CYS A 90 0.04 13.65 -6.90
CA CYS A 90 -0.03 13.65 -8.35
C CYS A 90 0.32 15.02 -8.94
N ALA A 91 -0.15 16.10 -8.33
CA ALA A 91 0.17 17.46 -8.77
C ALA A 91 1.64 17.83 -8.57
N ALA A 92 2.24 17.40 -7.44
CA ALA A 92 3.64 17.67 -7.11
C ALA A 92 4.66 17.06 -8.10
N GLN A 93 4.25 16.09 -8.92
CA GLN A 93 5.08 15.55 -10.01
C GLN A 93 5.35 16.56 -11.12
N PHE A 94 4.52 17.60 -11.25
CA PHE A 94 4.60 18.61 -12.33
C PHE A 94 5.24 19.91 -11.88
N SER A 95 5.18 20.22 -10.59
CA SER A 95 5.85 21.38 -9.99
C SER A 95 6.11 21.12 -8.50
N PRO A 96 7.29 21.49 -7.97
CA PRO A 96 7.55 21.45 -6.54
C PRO A 96 6.80 22.57 -5.78
N ARG A 97 6.33 23.58 -6.49
CA ARG A 97 5.60 24.73 -5.92
C ARG A 97 4.11 24.54 -6.17
N ILE A 98 3.42 24.03 -5.16
CA ILE A 98 1.97 23.79 -5.18
C ILE A 98 1.33 24.45 -3.98
N GLU A 99 0.11 24.97 -4.16
CA GLU A 99 -0.68 25.61 -3.12
C GLU A 99 -2.08 25.02 -3.08
N GLU A 100 -2.58 24.72 -1.88
CA GLU A 100 -3.94 24.18 -1.73
C GLU A 100 -4.99 25.27 -2.00
N ALA A 101 -5.99 24.90 -2.77
CA ALA A 101 -7.10 25.77 -3.17
C ALA A 101 -8.47 25.07 -3.04
N SER A 102 -8.58 24.18 -2.02
CA SER A 102 -9.76 23.35 -1.77
C SER A 102 -10.92 24.14 -1.16
N ASP A 103 -12.13 23.65 -1.41
CA ASP A 103 -13.37 24.11 -0.79
C ASP A 103 -13.96 23.00 0.11
N ALA A 104 -15.11 23.27 0.76
CA ALA A 104 -15.75 22.31 1.68
C ALA A 104 -16.11 20.95 1.03
N THR A 105 -16.42 20.96 -0.27
CA THR A 105 -16.84 19.78 -1.05
C THR A 105 -16.01 19.56 -2.31
N ALA A 106 -14.90 20.28 -2.46
CA ALA A 106 -14.00 20.15 -3.60
C ALA A 106 -12.54 20.10 -3.15
N CYS A 107 -11.71 19.41 -3.92
CA CYS A 107 -10.27 19.44 -3.78
C CYS A 107 -9.67 20.22 -4.93
N GLY A 108 -8.96 21.31 -4.60
CA GLY A 108 -8.29 22.18 -5.55
C GLY A 108 -6.81 22.32 -5.20
N ILE A 109 -5.97 22.40 -6.22
CA ILE A 109 -4.54 22.66 -6.08
C ILE A 109 -4.08 23.56 -7.22
N VAL A 110 -3.29 24.56 -6.90
CA VAL A 110 -2.65 25.43 -7.89
C VAL A 110 -1.14 25.14 -7.92
N LEU A 111 -0.62 24.95 -9.10
CA LEU A 111 0.78 24.74 -9.38
C LEU A 111 1.39 26.01 -9.98
N ASP A 112 2.54 26.44 -9.51
CA ASP A 112 3.37 27.38 -10.23
C ASP A 112 4.16 26.59 -11.28
N ILE A 113 3.78 26.75 -12.54
CA ILE A 113 4.39 26.06 -13.69
C ILE A 113 5.36 26.93 -14.48
N THR A 114 5.78 28.06 -13.91
CA THR A 114 6.72 28.99 -14.53
C THR A 114 8.03 28.29 -14.86
N GLY A 115 8.41 28.26 -16.12
CA GLY A 115 9.69 27.69 -16.59
C GLY A 115 9.70 26.15 -16.75
N THR A 116 8.57 25.49 -16.59
CA THR A 116 8.45 24.02 -16.73
C THR A 116 8.31 23.53 -18.18
N GLU A 117 8.25 24.45 -19.16
CA GLU A 117 7.99 24.12 -20.57
C GLU A 117 9.04 23.15 -21.19
N ARG A 118 10.28 23.20 -20.69
CA ARG A 118 11.36 22.30 -21.15
C ARG A 118 11.13 20.85 -20.72
N LEU A 119 10.42 20.64 -19.62
CA LEU A 119 10.17 19.31 -19.05
C LEU A 119 8.84 18.73 -19.56
N PHE A 120 7.79 19.55 -19.60
CA PHE A 120 6.43 19.09 -19.84
C PHE A 120 5.83 19.60 -21.17
N GLY A 121 6.53 20.47 -21.88
CA GLY A 121 6.06 21.08 -23.13
C GLY A 121 5.19 22.32 -22.88
N LEU A 122 4.34 22.67 -23.88
CA LEU A 122 3.46 23.83 -23.82
C LEU A 122 2.42 23.67 -22.67
N PRO A 123 1.86 24.77 -22.14
CA PRO A 123 0.91 24.76 -21.02
C PRO A 123 -0.27 23.78 -21.23
N GLY A 124 -0.80 23.66 -22.43
CA GLY A 124 -1.85 22.70 -22.75
C GLY A 124 -1.41 21.24 -22.67
N GLN A 125 -0.16 20.95 -23.00
CA GLN A 125 0.42 19.60 -22.90
C GLN A 125 0.64 19.21 -21.44
N LEU A 126 1.16 20.14 -20.63
CA LEU A 126 1.25 19.94 -19.18
C LEU A 126 -0.12 19.67 -18.57
N ALA A 127 -1.11 20.49 -18.92
CA ALA A 127 -2.49 20.33 -18.42
C ALA A 127 -3.09 18.96 -18.81
N GLN A 128 -2.83 18.46 -20.01
CA GLN A 128 -3.26 17.12 -20.43
C GLN A 128 -2.58 16.01 -19.64
N ARG A 129 -1.27 16.11 -19.42
CA ARG A 129 -0.50 15.14 -18.61
C ARG A 129 -0.98 15.13 -17.16
N LEU A 130 -1.20 16.30 -16.55
CA LEU A 130 -1.73 16.43 -15.20
C LEU A 130 -3.14 15.82 -15.09
N CYS A 131 -4.02 16.10 -16.06
CA CYS A 131 -5.35 15.52 -16.13
C CYS A 131 -5.28 13.97 -16.22
N SER A 132 -4.39 13.43 -17.06
CA SER A 132 -4.18 11.98 -17.22
C SER A 132 -3.64 11.33 -15.94
N ALA A 133 -2.71 11.96 -15.24
CA ALA A 133 -2.15 11.45 -13.99
C ALA A 133 -3.22 11.38 -12.89
N LEU A 134 -4.04 12.43 -12.77
CA LEU A 134 -5.17 12.47 -11.83
C LEU A 134 -6.22 11.41 -12.19
N ALA A 135 -6.53 11.23 -13.49
CA ALA A 135 -7.47 10.21 -13.95
C ALA A 135 -6.97 8.78 -13.67
N ALA A 136 -5.68 8.51 -13.84
CA ALA A 136 -5.06 7.23 -13.50
C ALA A 136 -5.19 6.92 -11.99
N SER A 137 -5.18 7.94 -11.15
CA SER A 137 -5.41 7.84 -9.71
C SER A 137 -6.90 7.84 -9.30
N GLY A 138 -7.82 7.82 -10.27
CA GLY A 138 -9.26 7.72 -10.08
C GLY A 138 -9.98 9.06 -9.87
N PHE A 139 -9.32 10.20 -10.14
CA PHE A 139 -9.93 11.52 -10.01
C PHE A 139 -10.40 12.09 -11.34
N ARG A 140 -11.52 12.82 -11.31
CA ARG A 140 -11.99 13.64 -12.41
C ARG A 140 -11.80 15.10 -12.03
N ALA A 141 -10.81 15.74 -12.63
CA ALA A 141 -10.49 17.14 -12.37
C ALA A 141 -10.66 17.99 -13.62
N SER A 142 -11.07 19.24 -13.42
CA SER A 142 -10.98 20.30 -14.41
C SER A 142 -9.62 20.98 -14.24
N ILE A 143 -8.97 21.33 -15.36
CA ILE A 143 -7.67 21.99 -15.34
C ILE A 143 -7.81 23.35 -16.04
N ALA A 144 -7.33 24.41 -15.40
CA ALA A 144 -7.19 25.70 -16.06
C ALA A 144 -5.79 26.26 -15.88
N VAL A 145 -5.27 26.86 -16.94
CA VAL A 145 -3.95 27.51 -16.95
C VAL A 145 -4.12 29.00 -17.26
N SER A 146 -3.48 29.85 -16.47
CA SER A 146 -3.49 31.31 -16.65
C SER A 146 -2.22 31.96 -16.08
N ALA A 147 -1.89 33.15 -16.56
CA ALA A 147 -0.90 34.01 -15.95
C ALA A 147 -1.34 34.57 -14.58
N ASN A 148 -2.64 34.53 -14.27
CA ASN A 148 -3.18 34.97 -12.99
C ASN A 148 -3.67 33.77 -12.16
N TYR A 149 -3.22 33.66 -10.90
CA TYR A 149 -3.57 32.59 -9.96
C TYR A 149 -5.10 32.44 -9.79
N HIS A 150 -5.76 33.52 -9.51
CA HIS A 150 -7.21 33.51 -9.25
C HIS A 150 -8.03 33.21 -10.51
N ALA A 151 -7.57 33.66 -11.67
CA ALA A 151 -8.21 33.32 -12.94
C ALA A 151 -8.11 31.81 -13.24
N ALA A 152 -6.93 31.20 -13.02
CA ALA A 152 -6.77 29.75 -13.14
C ALA A 152 -7.70 28.99 -12.18
N ARG A 153 -7.73 29.38 -10.89
CA ARG A 153 -8.56 28.75 -9.87
C ARG A 153 -10.06 28.85 -10.19
N MET A 154 -10.55 30.04 -10.45
CA MET A 154 -11.96 30.28 -10.72
C MET A 154 -12.44 29.60 -12.00
N LYS A 155 -11.60 29.59 -13.05
CA LYS A 155 -11.93 28.91 -14.30
C LYS A 155 -11.94 27.39 -14.13
N ALA A 156 -11.01 26.81 -13.38
CA ALA A 156 -11.00 25.36 -13.08
C ALA A 156 -12.23 24.94 -12.28
N ALA A 157 -12.68 25.76 -11.31
CA ALA A 157 -13.86 25.51 -10.51
C ALA A 157 -15.17 25.66 -11.30
N GLY A 158 -15.24 26.63 -12.21
CA GLY A 158 -16.45 26.97 -12.95
C GLY A 158 -16.61 26.34 -14.33
N ALA A 159 -15.58 25.66 -14.85
CA ALA A 159 -15.62 25.00 -16.17
C ALA A 159 -15.18 23.54 -16.08
N ARG A 160 -15.65 22.72 -17.03
CA ARG A 160 -15.21 21.33 -17.15
C ARG A 160 -14.12 21.18 -18.21
N GLY A 161 -13.25 20.18 -18.01
CA GLY A 161 -12.19 19.85 -18.94
C GLY A 161 -10.95 20.72 -18.79
N ILE A 162 -10.23 20.93 -19.86
CA ILE A 162 -8.95 21.65 -19.88
C ILE A 162 -9.16 23.01 -20.56
N THR A 163 -8.75 24.10 -19.91
CA THR A 163 -8.79 25.46 -20.44
C THR A 163 -7.42 26.10 -20.29
N VAL A 164 -6.87 26.66 -21.35
CA VAL A 164 -5.69 27.54 -21.30
C VAL A 164 -6.13 28.94 -21.63
N ILE A 165 -5.95 29.86 -20.70
CA ILE A 165 -6.30 31.29 -20.84
C ILE A 165 -5.06 32.00 -21.38
N PRO A 166 -5.10 32.58 -22.57
CA PRO A 166 -4.01 33.42 -23.07
C PRO A 166 -3.81 34.66 -22.17
N GLU A 167 -2.59 35.11 -22.03
CA GLU A 167 -2.21 36.29 -21.25
C GLU A 167 -3.04 37.52 -21.76
N GLY A 168 -3.64 38.29 -20.84
CA GLY A 168 -4.47 39.42 -21.13
C GLY A 168 -5.92 39.09 -21.50
N GLN A 169 -6.31 37.81 -21.57
CA GLN A 169 -7.71 37.41 -21.87
C GLN A 169 -8.43 36.86 -20.63
N GLU A 170 -7.91 37.07 -19.43
CA GLU A 170 -8.45 36.55 -18.17
C GLU A 170 -9.88 37.05 -17.94
N ALA A 171 -10.14 38.34 -18.10
CA ALA A 171 -11.49 38.92 -17.94
C ALA A 171 -12.52 38.29 -18.88
N ALA A 172 -12.16 38.11 -20.15
CA ALA A 172 -13.04 37.50 -21.14
C ALA A 172 -13.28 35.99 -20.83
N ALA A 173 -12.26 35.27 -20.39
CA ALA A 173 -12.39 33.87 -20.02
C ALA A 173 -13.25 33.64 -18.78
N LEU A 174 -13.27 34.59 -17.84
CA LEU A 174 -14.08 34.56 -16.62
C LEU A 174 -15.50 35.12 -16.81
N ALA A 175 -15.77 35.88 -17.86
CA ALA A 175 -17.00 36.68 -18.03
C ALA A 175 -18.30 35.90 -17.81
N ASN A 176 -18.37 34.66 -18.29
CA ASN A 176 -19.56 33.80 -18.19
C ASN A 176 -19.69 33.04 -16.86
N LEU A 177 -18.73 33.17 -15.94
CA LEU A 177 -18.84 32.52 -14.62
C LEU A 177 -19.88 33.29 -13.75
N PRO A 178 -20.65 32.57 -12.92
CA PRO A 178 -21.62 33.18 -12.05
C PRO A 178 -20.93 34.06 -10.99
N VAL A 179 -21.52 35.17 -10.61
CA VAL A 179 -21.00 36.05 -9.53
C VAL A 179 -20.88 35.34 -8.19
N ALA A 180 -21.65 34.27 -7.96
CA ALA A 180 -21.56 33.40 -6.80
C ALA A 180 -20.18 32.74 -6.66
N ALA A 181 -19.39 32.62 -7.72
CA ALA A 181 -18.00 32.09 -7.68
C ALA A 181 -17.05 32.97 -6.84
N LEU A 182 -17.41 34.21 -6.55
CA LEU A 182 -16.67 35.10 -5.64
C LEU A 182 -16.95 34.83 -4.17
N GLY A 183 -17.92 33.98 -3.83
CA GLY A 183 -18.34 33.68 -2.45
C GLY A 183 -18.89 34.90 -1.71
N PRO A 184 -19.81 35.72 -2.31
CA PRO A 184 -20.37 36.88 -1.62
C PRO A 184 -21.15 36.42 -0.39
N THR A 185 -21.18 37.26 0.67
CA THR A 185 -22.07 37.05 1.82
C THR A 185 -23.53 37.12 1.39
N GLY A 186 -24.47 36.59 2.20
CA GLY A 186 -25.90 36.58 1.86
C GLY A 186 -26.43 37.96 1.47
N GLU A 187 -26.09 39.00 2.22
CA GLU A 187 -26.48 40.38 1.94
C GLU A 187 -25.95 40.91 0.59
N HIS A 188 -24.70 40.62 0.31
CA HIS A 188 -24.08 41.01 -0.98
C HIS A 188 -24.62 40.18 -2.16
N ALA A 189 -24.91 38.89 -1.93
CA ALA A 189 -25.53 38.04 -2.94
C ALA A 189 -26.93 38.54 -3.31
N GLU A 190 -27.75 38.94 -2.31
CA GLU A 190 -29.05 39.57 -2.52
C GLU A 190 -28.92 40.93 -3.27
N THR A 191 -27.92 41.72 -2.91
CA THR A 191 -27.67 43.02 -3.59
C THR A 191 -27.28 42.79 -5.05
N PHE A 192 -26.43 41.83 -5.37
CA PHE A 192 -26.12 41.48 -6.76
C PHE A 192 -27.34 41.00 -7.52
N ALA A 193 -28.21 40.21 -6.90
CA ALA A 193 -29.45 39.74 -7.51
C ALA A 193 -30.41 40.90 -7.80
N LEU A 194 -30.55 41.84 -6.87
CA LEU A 194 -31.39 43.07 -7.04
C LEU A 194 -30.85 43.96 -8.15
N TRP A 195 -29.53 44.05 -8.32
CA TRP A 195 -28.92 44.84 -9.40
C TRP A 195 -28.89 44.11 -10.74
N GLY A 196 -29.36 42.86 -10.78
CA GLY A 196 -29.35 42.03 -11.98
C GLY A 196 -27.97 41.50 -12.37
N ILE A 197 -26.97 41.61 -11.48
CA ILE A 197 -25.61 41.13 -11.73
C ILE A 197 -25.58 39.62 -11.49
N ARG A 198 -25.44 38.83 -12.53
CA ARG A 198 -25.45 37.36 -12.49
C ARG A 198 -24.07 36.74 -12.79
N THR A 199 -23.27 37.48 -13.58
CA THR A 199 -21.98 36.99 -14.09
C THR A 199 -20.82 37.90 -13.68
N LEU A 200 -19.59 37.33 -13.71
CA LEU A 200 -18.38 38.10 -13.46
C LEU A 200 -18.14 39.16 -14.55
N GLY A 201 -18.54 38.89 -15.79
CA GLY A 201 -18.44 39.85 -16.88
C GLY A 201 -19.27 41.12 -16.61
N GLU A 202 -20.53 40.97 -16.15
CA GLU A 202 -21.39 42.09 -15.76
C GLU A 202 -20.76 42.89 -14.61
N LEU A 203 -20.22 42.21 -13.58
CA LEU A 203 -19.55 42.90 -12.48
C LEU A 203 -18.26 43.60 -12.93
N ALA A 204 -17.47 43.01 -13.84
CA ALA A 204 -16.23 43.60 -14.34
C ALA A 204 -16.42 44.87 -15.14
N THR A 205 -17.62 45.10 -15.74
CA THR A 205 -17.93 46.30 -16.49
C THR A 205 -18.21 47.51 -15.60
N LEU A 206 -18.55 47.28 -14.33
CA LEU A 206 -18.91 48.36 -13.40
C LEU A 206 -17.67 49.12 -12.91
N PRO A 207 -17.77 50.46 -12.71
CA PRO A 207 -16.67 51.24 -12.15
C PRO A 207 -16.33 50.78 -10.72
N ALA A 208 -15.08 50.42 -10.49
CA ALA A 208 -14.64 49.90 -9.17
C ALA A 208 -14.88 50.91 -8.02
N ALA A 209 -14.75 52.22 -8.30
CA ALA A 209 -14.97 53.26 -7.30
C ALA A 209 -16.44 53.32 -6.82
N GLU A 210 -17.41 53.15 -7.75
CA GLU A 210 -18.83 53.13 -7.42
C GLU A 210 -19.20 51.84 -6.65
N LEU A 211 -18.64 50.71 -7.04
CA LEU A 211 -18.81 49.48 -6.30
C LEU A 211 -18.32 49.60 -4.86
N VAL A 212 -17.13 50.18 -4.66
CA VAL A 212 -16.55 50.40 -3.31
C VAL A 212 -17.42 51.36 -2.49
N ALA A 213 -17.94 52.43 -3.10
CA ALA A 213 -18.82 53.39 -2.41
C ALA A 213 -20.13 52.76 -1.89
N ARG A 214 -20.65 51.71 -2.57
CA ARG A 214 -21.91 51.04 -2.21
C ARG A 214 -21.75 49.74 -1.42
N LEU A 215 -20.71 48.96 -1.68
CA LEU A 215 -20.51 47.62 -1.10
C LEU A 215 -19.30 47.57 -0.16
N GLY A 216 -18.61 48.70 0.04
CA GLY A 216 -17.44 48.77 0.89
C GLY A 216 -16.14 48.26 0.23
N SER A 217 -15.07 48.18 1.02
CA SER A 217 -13.70 47.86 0.53
C SER A 217 -13.57 46.49 -0.16
N GLN A 218 -14.40 45.55 0.19
CA GLN A 218 -14.41 44.19 -0.37
C GLN A 218 -14.77 44.21 -1.87
N ALA A 219 -15.55 45.16 -2.32
CA ALA A 219 -15.92 45.34 -3.73
C ALA A 219 -14.71 45.57 -4.65
N ARG A 220 -13.60 46.15 -4.11
CA ARG A 220 -12.34 46.33 -4.86
C ARG A 220 -11.74 44.94 -5.19
N THR A 221 -11.73 44.06 -4.23
CA THR A 221 -11.22 42.70 -4.41
C THR A 221 -12.10 41.93 -5.41
N TRP A 222 -13.42 41.99 -5.29
CA TRP A 222 -14.31 41.33 -6.23
C TRP A 222 -14.18 41.86 -7.66
N SER A 223 -14.04 43.20 -7.83
CA SER A 223 -13.81 43.80 -9.15
C SER A 223 -12.47 43.34 -9.75
N ALA A 224 -11.40 43.24 -8.94
CA ALA A 224 -10.11 42.73 -9.39
C ALA A 224 -10.18 41.25 -9.75
N LEU A 225 -10.86 40.43 -8.95
CA LEU A 225 -11.09 39.00 -9.22
C LEU A 225 -11.88 38.79 -10.51
N ALA A 226 -12.98 39.56 -10.70
CA ALA A 226 -13.81 39.45 -11.89
C ALA A 226 -13.07 39.83 -13.18
N ARG A 227 -12.10 40.72 -13.08
CA ARG A 227 -11.20 41.10 -14.20
C ARG A 227 -9.99 40.18 -14.38
N GLY A 228 -9.80 39.19 -13.48
CA GLY A 228 -8.62 38.32 -13.49
C GLY A 228 -7.32 39.08 -13.22
N ALA A 229 -7.37 40.19 -12.47
CA ALA A 229 -6.23 41.04 -12.15
C ALA A 229 -5.93 41.14 -10.66
N ALA A 230 -6.53 40.27 -9.84
CA ALA A 230 -6.24 40.24 -8.40
C ALA A 230 -4.83 39.69 -8.15
N PRO A 231 -4.01 40.39 -7.35
CA PRO A 231 -2.70 39.90 -6.98
C PRO A 231 -2.80 38.71 -6.01
N HIS A 232 -1.82 37.82 -6.05
CA HIS A 232 -1.71 36.68 -5.15
C HIS A 232 -0.28 36.49 -4.67
N VAL A 233 -0.10 36.18 -3.41
CA VAL A 233 1.19 35.76 -2.85
C VAL A 233 1.16 34.25 -2.68
N PHE A 234 1.91 33.55 -3.52
CA PHE A 234 1.91 32.11 -3.56
C PHE A 234 2.49 31.50 -2.26
N GLN A 235 1.73 30.62 -1.62
CA GLN A 235 2.10 29.95 -0.37
C GLN A 235 2.29 28.45 -0.62
N PRO A 236 3.50 28.00 -0.98
CA PRO A 236 3.72 26.62 -1.32
C PRO A 236 3.56 25.69 -0.12
N ILE A 237 2.98 24.52 -0.38
CA ILE A 237 2.94 23.39 0.56
C ILE A 237 3.88 22.28 0.07
N GLU A 238 4.42 21.51 1.00
CA GLU A 238 5.21 20.30 0.70
C GLU A 238 4.37 19.06 1.01
N PRO A 239 3.78 18.40 0.00
CA PRO A 239 3.04 17.17 0.24
C PRO A 239 4.01 16.05 0.63
N ALA A 240 3.71 15.38 1.73
CA ALA A 240 4.45 14.18 2.13
C ALA A 240 4.25 13.07 1.09
N PHE A 241 5.35 12.42 0.68
CA PHE A 241 5.26 11.21 -0.12
C PHE A 241 4.92 10.03 0.80
N CYS A 242 3.70 9.56 0.72
CA CYS A 242 3.22 8.41 1.49
C CYS A 242 2.45 7.47 0.58
N LEU A 243 2.99 6.28 0.36
CA LEU A 243 2.31 5.24 -0.42
C LEU A 243 1.29 4.53 0.49
N GLU A 244 0.16 5.19 0.70
CA GLU A 244 -0.95 4.66 1.50
C GLU A 244 -2.27 4.92 0.79
N GLU A 245 -3.18 3.95 0.87
CA GLU A 245 -4.56 4.01 0.42
C GLU A 245 -5.46 3.57 1.57
N PHE A 246 -6.60 4.26 1.73
CA PHE A 246 -7.59 3.99 2.78
C PHE A 246 -8.99 3.86 2.19
N CYS A 247 -9.74 2.87 2.66
CA CYS A 247 -11.13 2.68 2.29
C CYS A 247 -11.95 2.24 3.51
N GLU A 248 -13.00 2.97 3.82
CA GLU A 248 -13.97 2.67 4.88
C GLU A 248 -15.22 2.05 4.27
N PHE A 249 -15.83 1.09 4.95
CA PHE A 249 -17.00 0.36 4.48
C PHE A 249 -18.21 0.70 5.34
N GLU A 250 -19.34 1.07 4.72
CA GLU A 250 -20.59 1.28 5.45
C GLU A 250 -21.13 0.00 6.08
N THR A 251 -21.03 -1.09 5.34
CA THR A 251 -21.34 -2.43 5.82
C THR A 251 -20.02 -3.20 5.93
N PRO A 252 -19.64 -3.66 7.12
CA PRO A 252 -18.42 -4.43 7.31
C PRO A 252 -18.36 -5.63 6.35
N LEU A 253 -17.17 -5.86 5.79
CA LEU A 253 -16.91 -6.92 4.83
C LEU A 253 -16.58 -8.23 5.53
N GLU A 254 -17.33 -9.28 5.24
CA GLU A 254 -17.08 -10.66 5.69
C GLU A 254 -16.43 -11.51 4.59
N GLN A 255 -16.69 -11.16 3.31
CA GLN A 255 -16.26 -11.97 2.17
C GLN A 255 -14.86 -11.59 1.72
N MET A 256 -13.98 -12.59 1.63
CA MET A 256 -12.60 -12.45 1.18
C MET A 256 -12.50 -11.92 -0.26
N ASP A 257 -13.39 -12.33 -1.14
CA ASP A 257 -13.36 -11.91 -2.54
C ASP A 257 -13.61 -10.41 -2.70
N SER A 258 -14.52 -9.85 -1.91
CA SER A 258 -14.79 -8.41 -1.87
C SER A 258 -13.58 -7.62 -1.35
N LEU A 259 -12.92 -8.14 -0.31
CA LEU A 259 -11.69 -7.55 0.24
C LEU A 259 -10.56 -7.56 -0.79
N LEU A 260 -10.34 -8.68 -1.47
CA LEU A 260 -9.30 -8.81 -2.50
C LEU A 260 -9.58 -7.95 -3.73
N PHE A 261 -10.84 -7.74 -4.08
CA PHE A 261 -11.21 -6.86 -5.18
C PHE A 261 -10.82 -5.40 -4.89
N ILE A 262 -11.18 -4.89 -3.70
CA ILE A 262 -10.84 -3.53 -3.26
C ILE A 262 -9.34 -3.39 -2.99
N GLY A 263 -8.73 -4.34 -2.28
CA GLY A 263 -7.29 -4.40 -2.04
C GLY A 263 -6.48 -4.43 -3.34
N GLY A 264 -6.97 -5.15 -4.35
CA GLY A 264 -6.37 -5.18 -5.69
C GLY A 264 -6.39 -3.81 -6.38
N ARG A 265 -7.45 -3.02 -6.19
CA ARG A 265 -7.52 -1.66 -6.71
C ARG A 265 -6.58 -0.71 -5.95
N MET A 266 -6.49 -0.87 -4.63
CA MET A 266 -5.55 -0.10 -3.80
C MET A 266 -4.09 -0.37 -4.21
N ILE A 267 -3.71 -1.65 -4.37
CA ILE A 267 -2.38 -2.05 -4.84
C ILE A 267 -2.09 -1.45 -6.23
N GLU A 268 -3.06 -1.46 -7.15
CA GLU A 268 -2.91 -0.85 -8.48
C GLU A 268 -2.60 0.64 -8.40
N CYS A 269 -3.30 1.38 -7.52
CA CYS A 269 -3.03 2.79 -7.28
C CYS A 269 -1.62 3.02 -6.70
N LEU A 270 -1.20 2.21 -5.72
CA LEU A 270 0.13 2.30 -5.11
C LEU A 270 1.24 1.99 -6.13
N VAL A 271 1.07 0.94 -6.95
CA VAL A 271 2.02 0.60 -8.00
C VAL A 271 2.14 1.73 -9.03
N ALA A 272 1.02 2.31 -9.47
CA ALA A 272 1.05 3.41 -10.42
C ALA A 272 1.76 4.65 -9.85
N ARG A 273 1.54 4.98 -8.58
CA ARG A 273 2.19 6.10 -7.87
C ARG A 273 3.68 5.86 -7.68
N ALA A 274 4.09 4.66 -7.28
CA ALA A 274 5.50 4.29 -7.18
C ALA A 274 6.21 4.34 -8.53
N ALA A 275 5.59 3.75 -9.58
CA ALA A 275 6.13 3.72 -10.94
C ALA A 275 6.32 5.13 -11.53
N ALA A 276 5.43 6.09 -11.23
CA ALA A 276 5.57 7.47 -11.65
C ALA A 276 6.85 8.16 -11.12
N ARG A 277 7.45 7.61 -10.06
CA ARG A 277 8.73 8.05 -9.48
C ARG A 277 9.89 7.08 -9.75
N ALA A 278 9.72 6.17 -10.69
CA ALA A 278 10.68 5.09 -11.00
C ALA A 278 11.01 4.20 -9.77
N LEU A 279 10.04 4.03 -8.86
CA LEU A 279 10.13 3.19 -7.67
C LEU A 279 9.27 1.92 -7.83
N SER A 280 9.59 0.91 -7.02
CA SER A 280 8.84 -0.34 -6.88
C SER A 280 8.40 -0.54 -5.44
N LEU A 281 7.45 -1.42 -5.17
CA LEU A 281 6.98 -1.72 -3.82
C LEU A 281 7.89 -2.80 -3.20
N ALA A 282 8.55 -2.46 -2.09
CA ALA A 282 9.44 -3.34 -1.34
C ALA A 282 8.72 -4.06 -0.20
N THR A 283 7.76 -3.38 0.43
CA THR A 283 6.91 -3.94 1.49
C THR A 283 5.48 -3.51 1.24
N LEU A 284 4.54 -4.39 1.55
CA LEU A 284 3.11 -4.10 1.52
C LEU A 284 2.54 -4.41 2.89
N THR A 285 2.04 -3.40 3.60
CA THR A 285 1.40 -3.56 4.92
C THR A 285 -0.10 -3.33 4.76
N VAL A 286 -0.87 -4.30 5.23
CA VAL A 286 -2.33 -4.28 5.18
C VAL A 286 -2.87 -4.25 6.59
N ARG A 287 -3.63 -3.21 6.92
CA ARG A 287 -4.32 -3.02 8.19
C ARG A 287 -5.82 -3.11 7.96
N MET A 288 -6.44 -4.05 8.62
CA MET A 288 -7.89 -4.26 8.61
C MET A 288 -8.44 -3.82 9.97
N GLN A 289 -9.24 -2.76 10.00
CA GLN A 289 -10.00 -2.40 11.17
C GLN A 289 -11.21 -3.31 11.25
N LEU A 290 -11.30 -4.09 12.31
CA LEU A 290 -12.38 -5.06 12.51
C LEU A 290 -13.55 -4.41 13.23
N GLU A 291 -14.75 -4.97 13.02
CA GLU A 291 -15.91 -4.63 13.82
C GLU A 291 -15.60 -4.90 15.30
N GLY A 292 -15.92 -3.92 16.18
CA GLY A 292 -15.48 -3.97 17.58
C GLY A 292 -14.16 -3.24 17.87
N GLY A 293 -13.49 -2.64 16.86
CA GLY A 293 -12.34 -1.73 17.02
C GLY A 293 -10.97 -2.41 17.09
N ALA A 294 -10.90 -3.74 17.00
CA ALA A 294 -9.62 -4.44 16.88
C ALA A 294 -8.96 -4.19 15.51
N VAL A 295 -7.63 -4.22 15.47
CA VAL A 295 -6.86 -4.06 14.25
C VAL A 295 -6.14 -5.38 13.93
N HIS A 296 -6.34 -5.88 12.72
CA HIS A 296 -5.58 -7.00 12.18
C HIS A 296 -4.59 -6.48 11.14
N GLU A 297 -3.30 -6.55 11.45
CA GLU A 297 -2.23 -6.04 10.58
C GLU A 297 -1.38 -7.19 10.05
N ARG A 298 -1.08 -7.14 8.76
CA ARG A 298 -0.19 -8.06 8.06
C ARG A 298 0.77 -7.32 7.15
N SER A 299 2.01 -7.78 7.13
CA SER A 299 3.06 -7.20 6.29
C SER A 299 3.65 -8.26 5.37
N ILE A 300 3.70 -7.94 4.09
CA ILE A 300 4.20 -8.81 3.03
C ILE A 300 5.46 -8.17 2.47
N ARG A 301 6.55 -8.91 2.43
CA ARG A 301 7.81 -8.47 1.88
C ARG A 301 8.23 -9.39 0.73
N PRO A 302 8.04 -8.98 -0.53
CA PRO A 302 8.59 -9.70 -1.67
C PRO A 302 10.12 -9.80 -1.58
N ALA A 303 10.71 -10.86 -2.13
CA ALA A 303 12.18 -11.01 -2.15
C ALA A 303 12.87 -9.90 -2.96
N LEU A 304 12.20 -9.37 -3.97
CA LEU A 304 12.62 -8.20 -4.73
C LEU A 304 11.47 -7.20 -4.82
N PRO A 305 11.75 -5.88 -4.74
CA PRO A 305 10.75 -4.86 -4.97
C PRO A 305 10.04 -5.06 -6.31
N SER A 306 8.72 -4.99 -6.34
CA SER A 306 7.91 -5.34 -7.52
C SER A 306 6.90 -4.25 -7.89
N THR A 307 6.61 -4.14 -9.18
CA THR A 307 5.51 -3.36 -9.75
C THR A 307 4.42 -4.26 -10.33
N ASP A 308 4.54 -5.58 -10.20
CA ASP A 308 3.54 -6.52 -10.71
C ASP A 308 2.36 -6.62 -9.73
N ARG A 309 1.25 -5.96 -10.10
CA ARG A 309 -0.01 -6.00 -9.35
C ARG A 309 -0.51 -7.42 -9.09
N LYS A 310 -0.45 -8.31 -10.11
CA LYS A 310 -1.00 -9.67 -9.97
C LYS A 310 -0.20 -10.50 -8.97
N PHE A 311 1.10 -10.34 -9.01
CA PHE A 311 2.02 -10.97 -8.08
C PHE A 311 1.78 -10.48 -6.64
N LEU A 312 1.72 -9.16 -6.41
CA LEU A 312 1.48 -8.56 -5.09
C LEU A 312 0.12 -8.97 -4.52
N LEU A 313 -0.93 -8.96 -5.37
CA LEU A 313 -2.27 -9.40 -4.96
C LEU A 313 -2.30 -10.88 -4.60
N LYS A 314 -1.53 -11.71 -5.33
CA LYS A 314 -1.43 -13.15 -5.02
C LYS A 314 -0.76 -13.40 -3.68
N LEU A 315 0.30 -12.67 -3.36
CA LEU A 315 0.94 -12.73 -2.05
C LEU A 315 -0.02 -12.30 -0.94
N LEU A 316 -0.75 -11.19 -1.14
CA LEU A 316 -1.78 -10.73 -0.20
C LEU A 316 -2.85 -11.79 0.03
N GLN A 317 -3.37 -12.40 -1.04
CA GLN A 317 -4.36 -13.47 -0.93
C GLN A 317 -3.85 -14.65 -0.08
N LEU A 318 -2.60 -15.07 -0.29
CA LEU A 318 -2.01 -16.19 0.45
C LEU A 318 -1.80 -15.84 1.93
N GLU A 319 -1.35 -14.61 2.21
CA GLU A 319 -1.13 -14.14 3.58
C GLU A 319 -2.43 -14.06 4.38
N ILE A 320 -3.48 -13.48 3.80
CA ILE A 320 -4.79 -13.39 4.46
C ILE A 320 -5.44 -14.78 4.60
N ALA A 321 -5.24 -15.69 3.64
CA ALA A 321 -5.76 -17.05 3.73
C ALA A 321 -5.05 -17.86 4.86
N ALA A 322 -3.75 -17.61 5.09
CA ALA A 322 -3.00 -18.21 6.19
C ALA A 322 -3.39 -17.61 7.56
N HIS A 323 -3.72 -16.33 7.58
CA HIS A 323 -4.04 -15.58 8.79
C HIS A 323 -5.35 -14.80 8.61
N PRO A 324 -6.50 -15.46 8.63
CA PRO A 324 -7.78 -14.80 8.39
C PRO A 324 -8.15 -13.84 9.52
N PRO A 325 -8.80 -12.70 9.21
CA PRO A 325 -9.35 -11.81 10.22
C PRO A 325 -10.45 -12.52 11.02
N GLN A 326 -10.54 -12.21 12.32
CA GLN A 326 -11.47 -12.90 13.23
C GLN A 326 -12.86 -12.27 13.28
N ALA A 327 -13.07 -11.12 12.64
CA ALA A 327 -14.35 -10.43 12.56
C ALA A 327 -14.47 -9.69 11.22
N ALA A 328 -15.67 -9.19 10.92
CA ALA A 328 -15.96 -8.39 9.73
C ALA A 328 -15.09 -7.12 9.70
N ILE A 329 -14.69 -6.70 8.50
CA ILE A 329 -13.75 -5.60 8.27
C ILE A 329 -14.53 -4.31 8.03
N ALA A 330 -14.38 -3.32 8.91
CA ALA A 330 -15.00 -2.00 8.81
C ALA A 330 -14.20 -1.01 7.95
N ALA A 331 -12.86 -1.12 7.95
CA ALA A 331 -12.01 -0.31 7.08
C ALA A 331 -10.73 -1.06 6.71
N LEU A 332 -10.21 -0.73 5.53
CA LEU A 332 -8.99 -1.28 4.96
C LEU A 332 -7.99 -0.17 4.69
N THR A 333 -6.78 -0.32 5.21
CA THR A 333 -5.61 0.50 4.84
C THR A 333 -4.58 -0.39 4.17
N VAL A 334 -4.08 0.03 3.03
CA VAL A 334 -2.94 -0.62 2.35
C VAL A 334 -1.83 0.40 2.22
N ALA A 335 -0.74 0.17 2.93
CA ALA A 335 0.46 1.00 2.89
C ALA A 335 1.61 0.23 2.23
N ALA A 336 2.54 0.94 1.59
CA ALA A 336 3.70 0.33 0.97
C ALA A 336 4.96 1.14 1.25
N GLU A 337 6.08 0.44 1.38
CA GLU A 337 7.40 1.04 1.36
C GLU A 337 7.97 0.98 -0.06
N ALA A 338 8.52 2.11 -0.50
CA ALA A 338 9.18 2.17 -1.80
C ALA A 338 10.58 1.55 -1.74
N GLY A 339 10.93 0.82 -2.79
CA GLY A 339 12.28 0.29 -3.01
C GLY A 339 12.76 0.66 -4.41
N GLN A 340 14.08 0.65 -4.60
CA GLN A 340 14.64 0.81 -5.95
C GLN A 340 14.35 -0.46 -6.76
N SER A 341 13.90 -0.28 -7.99
CA SER A 341 13.74 -1.38 -8.93
C SER A 341 15.14 -1.89 -9.33
N ASN A 342 15.63 -2.93 -8.66
CA ASN A 342 16.76 -3.67 -9.17
C ASN A 342 16.29 -4.51 -10.35
N GLN A 343 16.37 -3.96 -11.55
CA GLN A 343 16.35 -4.79 -12.77
C GLN A 343 17.64 -5.64 -12.74
N VAL A 344 17.53 -6.86 -12.25
CA VAL A 344 18.61 -7.84 -12.38
C VAL A 344 18.70 -8.21 -13.85
N GLN A 345 19.65 -7.62 -14.55
CA GLN A 345 19.99 -8.03 -15.90
C GLN A 345 20.65 -9.41 -15.78
N PHE A 346 19.91 -10.47 -16.06
CA PHE A 346 20.47 -11.80 -16.15
C PHE A 346 21.48 -11.81 -17.30
N GLY A 347 22.72 -12.20 -16.99
CA GLY A 347 23.74 -12.39 -18.03
C GLY A 347 23.29 -13.48 -19.02
N LEU A 348 23.55 -13.27 -20.30
CA LEU A 348 23.17 -14.18 -21.39
C LEU A 348 23.65 -15.63 -21.19
N PHE A 349 24.64 -15.85 -20.31
CA PHE A 349 25.29 -17.13 -20.02
C PHE A 349 25.10 -17.62 -18.57
N THR A 350 24.25 -16.95 -17.78
CA THR A 350 23.94 -17.43 -16.44
C THR A 350 22.90 -18.55 -16.51
N PRO A 351 23.05 -19.65 -15.74
CA PRO A 351 22.05 -20.71 -15.65
C PRO A 351 20.69 -20.09 -15.28
N GLN A 352 19.60 -20.60 -15.87
CA GLN A 352 18.25 -20.14 -15.58
C GLN A 352 17.96 -20.38 -14.10
N THR A 353 18.15 -19.36 -13.28
CA THR A 353 17.63 -19.34 -11.90
C THR A 353 16.11 -19.14 -11.95
N PRO A 354 15.35 -19.74 -11.04
CA PRO A 354 13.92 -19.51 -10.95
C PRO A 354 13.63 -18.01 -10.89
N GLU A 355 12.64 -17.58 -11.64
CA GLU A 355 12.18 -16.19 -11.61
C GLU A 355 11.78 -15.83 -10.17
N PRO A 356 12.36 -14.78 -9.56
CA PRO A 356 12.16 -14.47 -8.14
C PRO A 356 10.69 -14.38 -7.74
N SER A 357 9.84 -13.81 -8.59
CA SER A 357 8.40 -13.70 -8.35
C SER A 357 7.69 -15.06 -8.27
N ARG A 358 8.09 -16.05 -9.10
CA ARG A 358 7.53 -17.40 -9.03
C ARG A 358 8.02 -18.15 -7.81
N LEU A 359 9.26 -17.91 -7.43
CA LEU A 359 9.84 -18.52 -6.22
C LEU A 359 9.12 -18.02 -4.97
N ASP A 360 8.85 -16.70 -4.86
CA ASP A 360 8.13 -16.11 -3.73
C ASP A 360 6.73 -16.70 -3.56
N VAL A 361 5.97 -16.83 -4.66
CA VAL A 361 4.64 -17.47 -4.62
C VAL A 361 4.74 -18.92 -4.16
N THR A 362 5.77 -19.64 -4.60
CA THR A 362 5.99 -21.04 -4.20
C THR A 362 6.32 -21.15 -2.72
N LEU A 363 7.22 -20.28 -2.23
CA LEU A 363 7.59 -20.21 -0.81
C LEU A 363 6.39 -19.83 0.06
N ALA A 364 5.58 -18.85 -0.36
CA ALA A 364 4.37 -18.46 0.37
C ALA A 364 3.35 -19.62 0.44
N ARG A 365 3.20 -20.40 -0.63
CA ARG A 365 2.34 -21.61 -0.62
C ARG A 365 2.88 -22.67 0.32
N LEU A 366 4.19 -22.91 0.31
CA LEU A 366 4.83 -23.87 1.20
C LEU A 366 4.67 -23.44 2.67
N LYS A 367 4.88 -22.17 2.99
CA LYS A 367 4.66 -21.61 4.33
C LYS A 367 3.22 -21.82 4.81
N ALA A 368 2.24 -21.58 3.94
CA ALA A 368 0.82 -21.82 4.25
C ALA A 368 0.50 -23.31 4.53
N LEU A 369 1.26 -24.24 3.92
CA LEU A 369 1.03 -25.68 4.11
C LEU A 369 1.75 -26.27 5.32
N VAL A 370 2.99 -25.85 5.58
CA VAL A 370 3.85 -26.49 6.60
C VAL A 370 4.18 -25.59 7.79
N GLY A 371 3.78 -24.31 7.75
CA GLY A 371 4.05 -23.29 8.77
C GLY A 371 5.21 -22.37 8.41
N GLU A 372 5.17 -21.15 8.92
CA GLU A 372 6.16 -20.09 8.61
C GLU A 372 7.58 -20.47 9.02
N ASP A 373 7.73 -21.07 10.20
CA ASP A 373 9.02 -21.42 10.80
C ASP A 373 9.70 -22.62 10.13
N ARG A 374 9.03 -23.26 9.17
CA ARG A 374 9.54 -24.47 8.50
C ARG A 374 10.02 -24.23 7.07
N VAL A 375 9.87 -23.01 6.57
CA VAL A 375 10.24 -22.64 5.20
C VAL A 375 11.12 -21.39 5.19
N GLY A 376 12.37 -21.57 4.79
CA GLY A 376 13.33 -20.46 4.77
C GLY A 376 14.73 -20.93 4.40
N SER A 377 15.73 -20.15 4.79
CA SER A 377 17.15 -20.51 4.70
C SER A 377 17.63 -20.97 6.08
N PRO A 378 18.19 -22.20 6.21
CA PRO A 378 18.72 -22.63 7.49
C PRO A 378 20.01 -21.86 7.81
N LEU A 379 20.07 -21.27 8.99
CA LEU A 379 21.25 -20.63 9.56
C LEU A 379 21.75 -21.47 10.72
N LEU A 380 23.05 -21.83 10.69
CA LEU A 380 23.67 -22.54 11.80
C LEU A 380 23.68 -21.67 13.05
N GLU A 381 23.32 -22.24 14.18
CA GLU A 381 23.48 -21.61 15.48
C GLU A 381 24.88 -21.90 16.04
N ASP A 382 25.39 -20.96 16.83
CA ASP A 382 26.63 -21.13 17.57
C ASP A 382 26.41 -22.09 18.76
N SER A 383 26.26 -23.36 18.46
CA SER A 383 25.97 -24.41 19.41
C SER A 383 26.68 -25.71 19.03
N ASN A 384 27.17 -26.43 20.03
CA ASN A 384 27.73 -27.79 19.84
C ASN A 384 26.62 -28.86 19.75
N ARG A 385 25.36 -28.48 19.84
CA ARG A 385 24.25 -29.41 19.69
C ARG A 385 24.13 -29.83 18.23
N ALA A 386 24.09 -31.12 17.99
CA ALA A 386 23.90 -31.66 16.65
C ALA A 386 22.57 -31.15 16.07
N GLU A 387 22.59 -30.72 14.80
CA GLU A 387 21.43 -30.21 14.08
C GLU A 387 20.83 -28.89 14.66
N SER A 388 21.64 -28.09 15.37
CA SER A 388 21.22 -26.78 15.83
C SER A 388 21.27 -25.82 14.67
N PHE A 389 20.10 -25.44 14.18
CA PHE A 389 19.91 -24.38 13.17
C PHE A 389 18.56 -23.72 13.39
N ARG A 390 18.46 -22.46 13.00
CA ARG A 390 17.18 -21.75 12.91
C ARG A 390 16.85 -21.47 11.46
N MET A 391 15.57 -21.41 11.16
CA MET A 391 15.12 -20.99 9.85
C MET A 391 15.00 -19.46 9.82
N GLU A 392 15.68 -18.83 8.88
CA GLU A 392 15.50 -17.42 8.56
C GLU A 392 14.69 -17.26 7.28
N SER A 393 14.08 -16.08 7.11
CA SER A 393 13.36 -15.76 5.88
C SER A 393 14.27 -15.96 4.67
N PHE A 394 13.76 -16.58 3.63
CA PHE A 394 14.50 -16.78 2.39
C PHE A 394 14.84 -15.44 1.74
N HIS A 395 16.11 -15.21 1.46
CA HIS A 395 16.60 -14.04 0.75
C HIS A 395 17.25 -14.48 -0.57
N ALA A 396 16.64 -14.08 -1.70
CA ALA A 396 17.24 -14.28 -3.00
C ALA A 396 18.45 -13.34 -3.16
N GLY A 397 19.65 -13.90 -3.33
CA GLY A 397 20.85 -13.10 -3.64
C GLY A 397 22.05 -13.27 -2.71
N VAL A 398 21.99 -14.16 -1.75
CA VAL A 398 23.19 -14.57 -1.00
C VAL A 398 24.08 -15.34 -1.97
N LYS A 399 25.21 -14.75 -2.37
CA LYS A 399 26.24 -15.51 -3.10
C LYS A 399 26.66 -16.65 -2.21
N PRO A 400 26.61 -17.92 -2.68
CA PRO A 400 27.18 -19.01 -1.90
C PRO A 400 28.63 -18.66 -1.59
N SER A 401 29.02 -18.76 -0.31
CA SER A 401 30.41 -18.64 0.07
C SER A 401 31.18 -19.72 -0.70
N ALA A 402 32.39 -19.42 -1.14
CA ALA A 402 33.22 -20.41 -1.84
C ALA A 402 33.25 -21.71 -1.02
N PRO A 403 33.10 -22.88 -1.66
CA PRO A 403 33.12 -24.13 -0.94
C PRO A 403 34.44 -24.22 -0.19
N LEU A 404 34.35 -24.29 1.14
CA LEU A 404 35.52 -24.57 1.96
C LEU A 404 36.03 -25.94 1.53
N SER A 405 37.30 -26.02 1.07
CA SER A 405 37.95 -27.29 0.80
C SER A 405 38.11 -28.06 2.12
N HIS A 406 37.14 -28.91 2.39
CA HIS A 406 37.24 -29.81 3.53
C HIS A 406 37.95 -31.12 3.11
N PRO A 407 38.80 -31.69 3.96
CA PRO A 407 39.30 -33.03 3.73
C PRO A 407 38.12 -34.03 3.61
N PRO A 408 38.23 -35.07 2.83
CA PRO A 408 37.18 -36.09 2.71
C PRO A 408 36.85 -36.64 4.10
N ARG A 409 35.56 -36.56 4.47
CA ARG A 409 35.03 -37.08 5.72
C ARG A 409 34.17 -38.30 5.40
N MET A 410 34.14 -39.25 6.33
CA MET A 410 33.26 -40.41 6.23
C MET A 410 31.81 -39.93 6.19
N ALA A 411 31.04 -40.39 5.23
CA ALA A 411 29.64 -40.04 5.13
C ALA A 411 28.83 -40.65 6.29
N MET A 412 27.86 -39.89 6.81
CA MET A 412 27.02 -40.35 7.91
C MET A 412 25.56 -40.21 7.48
N ARG A 413 24.83 -41.33 7.49
CA ARG A 413 23.38 -41.33 7.21
C ARG A 413 22.63 -41.34 8.53
N ARG A 414 21.96 -40.22 8.87
CA ARG A 414 21.20 -40.10 10.09
C ARG A 414 19.87 -40.84 10.05
N VAL A 415 19.50 -41.46 11.16
CA VAL A 415 18.19 -42.06 11.42
C VAL A 415 17.23 -40.95 11.93
N ARG A 416 16.13 -40.73 11.23
CA ARG A 416 15.16 -39.68 11.57
C ARG A 416 13.73 -40.22 11.64
N PRO A 417 13.07 -40.15 12.80
CA PRO A 417 13.62 -39.78 14.11
C PRO A 417 14.64 -40.80 14.62
N PRO A 418 15.56 -40.40 15.55
CA PRO A 418 16.48 -41.32 16.15
C PRO A 418 15.77 -42.53 16.77
N ALA A 419 16.23 -43.73 16.51
CA ALA A 419 15.59 -44.94 17.01
C ALA A 419 15.98 -45.21 18.48
N HIS A 420 15.01 -45.41 19.35
CA HIS A 420 15.26 -45.81 20.73
C HIS A 420 15.82 -47.22 20.78
N VAL A 421 16.91 -47.43 21.51
CA VAL A 421 17.57 -48.71 21.64
C VAL A 421 17.85 -49.05 23.12
N GLN A 422 17.83 -50.33 23.41
CA GLN A 422 18.28 -50.84 24.71
C GLN A 422 19.73 -51.27 24.60
N VAL A 423 20.63 -50.65 25.38
CA VAL A 423 22.07 -50.91 25.35
C VAL A 423 22.49 -51.69 26.59
N VAL A 424 23.29 -52.74 26.38
CA VAL A 424 23.94 -53.50 27.44
C VAL A 424 25.35 -52.95 27.61
N LEU A 425 25.70 -52.56 28.84
CA LEU A 425 27.01 -52.05 29.16
C LEU A 425 27.85 -53.13 29.84
N HIS A 426 29.10 -53.28 29.40
CA HIS A 426 30.10 -54.05 30.08
C HIS A 426 31.31 -53.16 30.42
N SER A 427 31.69 -53.09 31.69
CA SER A 427 32.76 -52.20 32.14
C SER A 427 32.59 -50.73 31.66
N MET A 428 31.37 -50.22 31.75
CA MET A 428 30.97 -48.88 31.34
C MET A 428 31.06 -48.60 29.81
N LYS A 429 31.21 -49.62 28.98
CA LYS A 429 31.23 -49.53 27.52
C LYS A 429 30.04 -50.26 26.92
N PRO A 430 29.45 -49.81 25.83
CA PRO A 430 28.44 -50.55 25.10
C PRO A 430 29.02 -51.88 24.57
N SER A 431 28.35 -52.98 24.89
CA SER A 431 28.73 -54.32 24.46
C SER A 431 27.73 -54.98 23.54
N ALA A 432 26.47 -54.60 23.65
CA ALA A 432 25.42 -55.02 22.74
C ALA A 432 24.28 -53.96 22.77
N PHE A 433 23.51 -53.90 21.71
CA PHE A 433 22.26 -53.15 21.74
C PHE A 433 21.15 -53.86 20.97
N ARG A 434 19.92 -53.48 21.26
CA ARG A 434 18.72 -53.99 20.60
C ARG A 434 17.82 -52.84 20.21
N ASP A 435 17.36 -52.85 18.96
CA ASP A 435 16.24 -52.06 18.51
C ASP A 435 14.92 -52.87 18.61
N LEU A 436 13.83 -52.39 18.01
CA LEU A 436 12.54 -53.08 18.06
C LEU A 436 12.56 -54.49 17.38
N GLU A 437 13.41 -54.67 16.38
CA GLU A 437 13.40 -55.84 15.49
C GLU A 437 14.68 -56.67 15.58
N ASN A 438 15.81 -56.03 15.86
CA ASN A 438 17.13 -56.67 15.72
C ASN A 438 17.98 -56.52 17.00
N ARG A 439 18.83 -57.55 17.22
CA ARG A 439 19.89 -57.49 18.24
C ARG A 439 21.26 -57.42 17.56
N PHE A 440 22.09 -56.53 18.09
CA PHE A 440 23.44 -56.28 17.59
C PHE A 440 24.46 -56.55 18.69
N GLU A 441 25.51 -57.30 18.37
CA GLU A 441 26.69 -57.41 19.24
C GLU A 441 27.71 -56.34 18.83
N ILE A 442 28.39 -55.72 19.78
CA ILE A 442 29.36 -54.66 19.51
C ILE A 442 30.76 -55.25 19.53
N ALA A 443 31.41 -55.31 18.37
CA ALA A 443 32.76 -55.76 18.21
C ALA A 443 33.80 -54.74 18.69
N ALA A 444 33.53 -53.46 18.48
CA ALA A 444 34.38 -52.35 18.90
C ALA A 444 33.52 -51.15 19.28
N ALA A 445 33.92 -50.44 20.33
CA ALA A 445 33.28 -49.20 20.78
C ALA A 445 34.34 -48.15 21.09
N TYR A 446 34.16 -46.99 20.48
CA TYR A 446 35.01 -45.80 20.63
C TYR A 446 34.20 -44.69 21.28
N GLY A 447 34.74 -44.03 22.30
CA GLY A 447 34.07 -43.03 23.11
C GLY A 447 34.31 -43.24 24.60
N PRO A 448 33.55 -42.63 25.52
CA PRO A 448 32.48 -41.66 25.20
C PRO A 448 33.04 -40.30 24.82
N TRP A 449 32.44 -39.68 23.79
CA TRP A 449 32.59 -38.26 23.58
C TRP A 449 31.42 -37.56 24.26
N ARG A 450 31.74 -36.71 25.24
CA ARG A 450 30.73 -36.02 26.03
C ARG A 450 30.56 -34.61 25.53
N THR A 451 29.33 -34.25 25.26
CA THR A 451 28.95 -32.91 24.86
C THR A 451 27.76 -32.42 25.69
N SER A 452 27.80 -31.18 26.12
CA SER A 452 26.72 -30.54 26.89
C SER A 452 26.59 -29.07 26.49
N GLY A 453 25.44 -28.50 26.74
CA GLY A 453 25.20 -27.06 26.46
C GLY A 453 23.92 -26.55 27.04
N CYS A 454 23.72 -25.26 26.92
CA CYS A 454 22.52 -24.52 27.38
C CYS A 454 22.22 -24.76 28.88
N TRP A 455 23.25 -25.06 29.71
CA TRP A 455 23.09 -25.38 31.12
C TRP A 455 22.44 -24.24 31.95
N TRP A 456 22.36 -23.04 31.37
CA TRP A 456 21.72 -21.86 31.97
C TRP A 456 20.23 -21.69 31.60
N SER A 457 19.64 -22.58 30.83
CA SER A 457 18.27 -22.52 30.32
C SER A 457 17.49 -23.81 30.56
N CYS A 458 16.18 -23.76 30.33
CA CYS A 458 15.33 -24.96 30.36
C CYS A 458 15.64 -25.96 29.24
N ASP A 459 16.43 -25.57 28.23
CA ASP A 459 16.85 -26.40 27.10
C ASP A 459 18.24 -27.01 27.31
N ALA A 460 18.69 -27.11 28.58
CA ALA A 460 19.93 -27.77 28.92
C ALA A 460 19.99 -29.20 28.36
N TRP A 461 21.14 -29.58 27.88
CA TRP A 461 21.35 -30.94 27.36
C TRP A 461 22.73 -31.45 27.74
N ASP A 462 22.82 -32.78 28.00
CA ASP A 462 24.04 -33.52 28.31
C ASP A 462 23.94 -34.89 27.66
N ARG A 463 24.89 -35.21 26.80
CA ARG A 463 24.87 -36.45 26.06
C ARG A 463 26.26 -37.08 25.92
N GLU A 464 26.27 -38.40 25.83
CA GLU A 464 27.44 -39.21 25.45
C GLU A 464 27.22 -39.78 24.05
N GLU A 465 28.26 -39.75 23.25
CA GLU A 465 28.28 -40.30 21.89
C GLU A 465 29.30 -41.48 21.84
N TRP A 466 28.91 -42.52 21.13
CA TRP A 466 29.73 -43.69 20.95
C TRP A 466 29.71 -44.13 19.49
N ASP A 467 30.88 -44.18 18.84
CA ASP A 467 31.02 -44.84 17.55
C ASP A 467 31.24 -46.34 17.79
N VAL A 468 30.36 -47.15 17.25
CA VAL A 468 30.38 -48.60 17.47
C VAL A 468 30.40 -49.37 16.16
N LEU A 469 31.15 -50.46 16.14
CA LEU A 469 31.06 -51.45 15.09
C LEU A 469 30.13 -52.56 15.57
N ALA A 470 28.92 -52.56 15.03
CA ALA A 470 27.84 -53.45 15.40
C ALA A 470 27.72 -54.61 14.43
N ILE A 471 27.53 -55.82 14.93
CA ILE A 471 27.33 -57.04 14.16
C ILE A 471 25.92 -57.52 14.40
N PRO A 472 25.04 -57.49 13.39
CA PRO A 472 23.71 -58.09 13.48
C PRO A 472 23.83 -59.62 13.46
N ALA A 473 22.81 -60.33 13.96
CA ALA A 473 22.79 -61.79 14.04
C ALA A 473 23.01 -62.47 12.67
N ASP A 474 22.47 -61.85 11.60
CA ASP A 474 22.49 -62.40 10.23
C ASP A 474 23.00 -61.37 9.22
N GLY A 475 24.20 -60.76 9.44
CA GLY A 475 24.65 -59.72 8.52
C GLY A 475 26.10 -59.30 8.66
N ALA A 476 26.53 -58.41 7.76
CA ALA A 476 27.85 -57.79 7.78
C ALA A 476 27.98 -56.76 8.90
N PRO A 477 29.19 -56.52 9.44
CA PRO A 477 29.44 -55.47 10.42
C PRO A 477 29.04 -54.10 9.90
N VAL A 478 28.38 -53.31 10.72
CA VAL A 478 27.90 -51.97 10.41
C VAL A 478 28.44 -50.97 11.43
N ALA A 479 29.08 -49.92 10.96
CA ALA A 479 29.50 -48.83 11.84
C ALA A 479 28.32 -47.88 12.08
N CYS A 480 28.05 -47.56 13.35
CA CYS A 480 26.95 -46.70 13.71
C CYS A 480 27.27 -45.83 14.93
N LEU A 481 26.48 -44.74 15.06
CA LEU A 481 26.55 -43.79 16.16
C LEU A 481 25.43 -44.07 17.15
N LEU A 482 25.82 -44.45 18.39
CA LEU A 482 24.92 -44.54 19.53
C LEU A 482 25.05 -43.28 20.38
N THR A 483 23.94 -42.76 20.85
CA THR A 483 23.91 -41.60 21.75
C THR A 483 23.15 -41.94 23.00
N CYS A 484 23.58 -41.41 24.14
CA CYS A 484 22.91 -41.52 25.43
C CYS A 484 22.61 -40.14 25.98
N ASN A 485 21.33 -39.84 26.22
CA ASN A 485 20.96 -38.71 27.04
C ASN A 485 21.24 -39.06 28.52
N ARG A 486 22.21 -38.39 29.13
CA ARG A 486 22.68 -38.74 30.49
C ARG A 486 21.65 -38.40 31.58
N GLU A 487 20.84 -37.38 31.40
CA GLU A 487 19.79 -37.00 32.38
C GLU A 487 18.69 -38.06 32.45
N ARG A 488 18.33 -38.64 31.32
CA ARG A 488 17.23 -39.62 31.21
C ARG A 488 17.71 -41.06 31.10
N ASN A 489 19.02 -41.27 31.01
CA ASN A 489 19.66 -42.57 30.73
C ASN A 489 19.00 -43.26 29.52
N ALA A 490 18.68 -42.49 28.49
CA ALA A 490 17.98 -42.97 27.30
C ALA A 490 18.96 -43.09 26.14
N TRP A 491 19.02 -44.28 25.56
CA TRP A 491 19.89 -44.59 24.43
C TRP A 491 19.15 -44.54 23.11
N GLN A 492 19.83 -44.04 22.07
CA GLN A 492 19.30 -43.89 20.72
C GLN A 492 20.36 -44.28 19.69
N LEU A 493 19.92 -44.91 18.60
CA LEU A 493 20.70 -45.10 17.38
C LEU A 493 20.45 -43.86 16.51
N GLU A 494 21.48 -43.07 16.29
CA GLU A 494 21.35 -41.77 15.64
C GLU A 494 21.79 -41.78 14.18
N ALA A 495 22.79 -42.62 13.84
CA ALA A 495 23.28 -42.66 12.46
C ALA A 495 24.03 -43.99 12.14
N PHE A 496 24.16 -44.21 10.85
CA PHE A 496 25.06 -45.21 10.27
C PHE A 496 26.16 -44.50 9.48
N TYR A 497 27.36 -45.07 9.51
CA TYR A 497 28.47 -44.62 8.67
C TYR A 497 28.50 -45.46 7.38
N ASP A 498 28.61 -44.77 6.24
CA ASP A 498 28.71 -45.36 4.90
C ASP A 498 30.16 -45.50 4.46
#